data_e78aed0d2f4cbd63e05f123d440f921d
#
_entry.id   e78aed0d2f4cbd63e05f123d440f921d
#
_cell.length_a   1.000
_cell.length_b   1.000
_cell.length_c   1.000
_cell.angle_alpha   90.00
_cell.angle_beta   90.00
_cell.angle_gamma   90.00
#
_symmetry.space_group_name_H-M   'P 1'
#
loop_
_entity.id
_entity.type
_entity.pdbx_description
1 polymer ?
#
loop_
_entity_poly.entity_id
_entity_poly.type
_entity_poly.pdbx_seq_one_letter_code
_entity_poly.pdbx_strand_id
1 'polypeptide(L)'
;MIHGRLSRRTIEPSPEQILAFCAEHPVERVFLEDVARRGLGRFTAIQHEGRLTALCHVGANVVPSGVGCAAFADAAARGRARMLIGEEAAVADLWGAMRRHVPRPRTDRGGQPVYVIEEPPPAGNSGLRRATPDDLDLLVPA
;
A
#
# COMPACT_ATOMS: atom_id res chain seq x y z
N MET A 1 0.31 31.77 -18.10
CA MET A 1 -0.37 30.50 -18.34
C MET A 1 -0.79 29.92 -17.01
N ILE A 2 -2.08 29.96 -16.74
CA ILE A 2 -2.65 29.36 -15.52
C ILE A 2 -2.75 27.87 -15.78
N HIS A 3 -1.80 27.10 -15.25
CA HIS A 3 -1.97 25.65 -15.16
C HIS A 3 -3.02 25.39 -14.09
N GLY A 4 -4.27 25.32 -14.51
CA GLY A 4 -5.36 24.85 -13.67
C GLY A 4 -4.99 23.46 -13.17
N ARG A 5 -4.64 23.33 -11.90
CA ARG A 5 -4.67 22.05 -11.19
C ARG A 5 -6.11 21.57 -11.30
N LEU A 6 -6.40 20.71 -12.26
CA LEU A 6 -7.60 19.89 -12.23
C LEU A 6 -7.52 19.11 -10.93
N SER A 7 -8.23 19.58 -9.91
CA SER A 7 -8.44 18.85 -8.66
C SER A 7 -9.11 17.54 -9.06
N ARG A 8 -8.32 16.47 -9.17
CA ARG A 8 -8.85 15.13 -9.45
C ARG A 8 -9.71 14.75 -8.27
N ARG A 9 -11.01 14.68 -8.51
CA ARG A 9 -11.97 14.28 -7.48
C ARG A 9 -11.70 12.85 -7.09
N THR A 10 -11.47 12.63 -5.80
CA THR A 10 -11.35 11.29 -5.24
C THR A 10 -12.71 10.71 -4.97
N ILE A 11 -12.83 9.40 -5.09
CA ILE A 11 -14.04 8.61 -4.82
C ILE A 11 -13.75 7.52 -3.81
N GLU A 12 -14.78 6.98 -3.20
CA GLU A 12 -14.73 5.71 -2.48
C GLU A 12 -15.05 4.59 -3.49
N PRO A 13 -14.08 3.71 -3.81
CA PRO A 13 -14.27 2.68 -4.82
C PRO A 13 -15.06 1.49 -4.26
N SER A 14 -15.79 0.78 -5.13
CA SER A 14 -16.41 -0.49 -4.76
C SER A 14 -15.36 -1.61 -4.62
N PRO A 15 -15.65 -2.70 -3.87
CA PRO A 15 -14.77 -3.85 -3.77
C PRO A 15 -14.39 -4.42 -5.14
N GLU A 16 -15.34 -4.49 -6.08
CA GLU A 16 -15.11 -5.00 -7.43
C GLU A 16 -14.13 -4.11 -8.21
N GLN A 17 -14.27 -2.79 -8.07
CA GLN A 17 -13.35 -1.83 -8.69
C GLN A 17 -11.92 -1.97 -8.13
N ILE A 18 -11.80 -2.16 -6.81
CA ILE A 18 -10.49 -2.37 -6.16
C ILE A 18 -9.83 -3.64 -6.70
N LEU A 19 -10.56 -4.76 -6.72
CA LEU A 19 -10.03 -6.03 -7.19
C LEU A 19 -9.65 -5.99 -8.67
N ALA A 20 -10.46 -5.34 -9.51
CA ALA A 20 -10.14 -5.16 -10.93
C ALA A 20 -8.85 -4.34 -11.12
N PHE A 21 -8.68 -3.26 -10.34
CA PHE A 21 -7.45 -2.46 -10.37
C PHE A 21 -6.23 -3.27 -9.90
N CYS A 22 -6.37 -4.08 -8.86
CA CYS A 22 -5.28 -4.92 -8.36
C CYS A 22 -4.87 -5.99 -9.38
N ALA A 23 -5.83 -6.56 -10.09
CA ALA A 23 -5.57 -7.61 -11.09
C ALA A 23 -4.72 -7.15 -12.29
N GLU A 24 -4.65 -5.84 -12.58
CA GLU A 24 -3.80 -5.30 -13.65
C GLU A 24 -2.30 -5.45 -13.33
N HIS A 25 -1.91 -5.43 -12.05
CA HIS A 25 -0.54 -5.55 -11.54
C HIS A 25 -0.52 -6.39 -10.26
N PRO A 26 -0.75 -7.70 -10.35
CA PRO A 26 -1.02 -8.54 -9.18
C PRO A 26 0.15 -8.68 -8.21
N VAL A 27 1.38 -8.55 -8.68
CA VAL A 27 2.58 -8.61 -7.83
C VAL A 27 2.73 -7.33 -7.01
N GLU A 28 2.73 -6.19 -7.68
CA GLU A 28 2.93 -4.88 -7.04
C GLU A 28 1.76 -4.50 -6.12
N ARG A 29 0.56 -4.98 -6.44
CA ARG A 29 -0.69 -4.65 -5.74
C ARG A 29 -1.21 -5.75 -4.83
N VAL A 30 -0.42 -6.80 -4.58
CA VAL A 30 -0.83 -7.94 -3.74
C VAL A 30 -1.29 -7.52 -2.34
N PHE A 31 -0.61 -6.55 -1.74
CA PHE A 31 -0.99 -6.04 -0.42
C PHE A 31 -2.35 -5.33 -0.46
N LEU A 32 -2.60 -4.51 -1.48
CA LEU A 32 -3.89 -3.81 -1.65
C LEU A 32 -5.03 -4.80 -1.84
N GLU A 33 -4.81 -5.86 -2.61
CA GLU A 33 -5.79 -6.93 -2.79
C GLU A 33 -6.08 -7.66 -1.47
N ASP A 34 -5.05 -8.04 -0.70
CA ASP A 34 -5.22 -8.73 0.58
C ASP A 34 -6.03 -7.90 1.57
N VAL A 35 -5.68 -6.64 1.79
CA VAL A 35 -6.40 -5.78 2.74
C VAL A 35 -7.83 -5.49 2.27
N ALA A 36 -8.07 -5.41 0.94
CA ALA A 36 -9.41 -5.25 0.40
C ALA A 36 -10.28 -6.48 0.65
N ARG A 37 -9.76 -7.68 0.38
CA ARG A 37 -10.47 -8.94 0.64
C ARG A 37 -10.78 -9.16 2.11
N ARG A 38 -9.95 -8.65 3.00
CA ARG A 38 -10.11 -8.72 4.46
C ARG A 38 -10.95 -7.58 5.04
N GLY A 39 -11.38 -6.62 4.23
CA GLY A 39 -12.17 -5.47 4.69
C GLY A 39 -11.42 -4.57 5.67
N LEU A 40 -10.09 -4.45 5.53
CA LEU A 40 -9.26 -3.67 6.44
C LEU A 40 -9.03 -2.25 5.91
N GLY A 41 -9.14 -1.27 6.83
CA GLY A 41 -8.89 0.14 6.50
C GLY A 41 -9.95 0.75 5.59
N ARG A 42 -9.57 1.82 4.91
CA ARG A 42 -10.43 2.54 3.96
C ARG A 42 -9.68 2.73 2.65
N PHE A 43 -10.43 2.81 1.57
CA PHE A 43 -9.89 3.06 0.25
C PHE A 43 -10.39 4.39 -0.30
N THR A 44 -9.51 5.09 -0.98
CA THR A 44 -9.85 6.25 -1.80
C THR A 44 -9.19 6.08 -3.17
N ALA A 45 -9.86 6.51 -4.22
CA ALA A 45 -9.40 6.26 -5.58
C ALA A 45 -9.61 7.47 -6.50
N ILE A 46 -8.88 7.46 -7.61
CA ILE A 46 -9.14 8.32 -8.76
C ILE A 46 -9.68 7.44 -9.88
N GLN A 47 -10.76 7.90 -10.48
CA GLN A 47 -11.43 7.23 -11.58
C GLN A 47 -11.38 8.09 -12.84
N HIS A 48 -11.17 7.44 -13.97
CA HIS A 48 -11.31 8.02 -15.30
C HIS A 48 -12.10 7.04 -16.19
N GLU A 49 -13.16 7.52 -16.80
CA GLU A 49 -14.02 6.72 -17.68
C GLU A 49 -14.45 5.36 -17.07
N GLY A 50 -14.82 5.37 -15.80
CA GLY A 50 -15.29 4.17 -15.10
C GLY A 50 -14.19 3.24 -14.57
N ARG A 51 -12.92 3.47 -14.91
CA ARG A 51 -11.77 2.65 -14.45
C ARG A 51 -10.96 3.41 -13.40
N LEU A 52 -10.45 2.71 -12.41
CA LEU A 52 -9.52 3.30 -11.45
C LEU A 52 -8.16 3.53 -12.12
N THR A 53 -7.60 4.72 -11.95
CA THR A 53 -6.26 5.09 -12.39
C THR A 53 -5.28 5.23 -11.24
N ALA A 54 -5.79 5.40 -10.03
CA ALA A 54 -5.03 5.37 -8.80
C ALA A 54 -5.89 4.89 -7.64
N LEU A 55 -5.25 4.25 -6.67
CA LEU A 55 -5.87 3.72 -5.46
C LEU A 55 -4.97 4.02 -4.27
N CYS A 56 -5.57 4.35 -3.13
CA CYS A 56 -4.84 4.50 -1.88
C CYS A 56 -5.58 3.81 -0.74
N HIS A 57 -4.92 2.88 -0.08
CA HIS A 57 -5.37 2.32 1.19
C HIS A 57 -4.90 3.21 2.34
N VAL A 58 -5.82 3.52 3.27
CA VAL A 58 -5.54 4.28 4.49
C VAL A 58 -6.01 3.46 5.70
N GLY A 59 -5.04 2.89 6.40
CA GLY A 59 -5.26 2.05 7.58
C GLY A 59 -4.08 2.17 8.54
N ALA A 60 -3.57 1.04 9.03
CA ALA A 60 -2.33 1.00 9.80
C ALA A 60 -1.13 1.51 8.98
N ASN A 61 -1.17 1.29 7.67
CA ASN A 61 -0.25 1.83 6.68
C ASN A 61 -1.03 2.66 5.66
N VAL A 62 -0.35 3.60 5.00
CA VAL A 62 -0.82 4.26 3.78
C VAL A 62 -0.13 3.60 2.60
N VAL A 63 -0.91 3.11 1.65
CA VAL A 63 -0.40 2.38 0.48
C VAL A 63 -1.00 2.95 -0.80
N PRO A 64 -0.32 3.88 -1.47
CA PRO A 64 -0.73 4.41 -2.75
C PRO A 64 -0.29 3.49 -3.90
N SER A 65 -1.04 3.47 -4.99
CA SER A 65 -0.70 2.82 -6.26
C SER A 65 -1.33 3.55 -7.43
N GLY A 66 -0.65 3.59 -8.56
CA GLY A 66 -1.13 4.24 -9.77
C GLY A 66 -0.67 5.69 -9.93
N VAL A 67 -1.38 6.49 -10.72
CA VAL A 67 -0.95 7.82 -11.18
C VAL A 67 -1.80 8.94 -10.60
N GLY A 68 -1.14 9.97 -10.04
CA GLY A 68 -1.80 11.15 -9.47
C GLY A 68 -2.12 10.99 -7.99
N CYS A 69 -1.31 10.21 -7.27
CA CYS A 69 -1.48 9.91 -5.84
C CYS A 69 -1.36 11.14 -4.93
N ALA A 70 -0.81 12.25 -5.39
CA ALA A 70 -0.84 13.53 -4.67
C ALA A 70 -2.25 13.95 -4.24
N ALA A 71 -3.28 13.53 -4.97
CA ALA A 71 -4.68 13.81 -4.64
C ALA A 71 -5.15 13.15 -3.33
N PHE A 72 -4.43 12.15 -2.84
CA PHE A 72 -4.75 11.44 -1.59
C PHE A 72 -4.14 12.08 -0.34
N ALA A 73 -3.39 13.17 -0.48
CA ALA A 73 -2.62 13.77 0.60
C ALA A 73 -3.46 14.07 1.85
N ASP A 74 -4.65 14.64 1.68
CA ASP A 74 -5.54 14.98 2.79
C ASP A 74 -6.07 13.73 3.51
N ALA A 75 -6.42 12.69 2.77
CA ALA A 75 -6.90 11.45 3.36
C ALA A 75 -5.78 10.72 4.11
N ALA A 76 -4.58 10.68 3.53
CA ALA A 76 -3.40 10.08 4.13
C ALA A 76 -2.94 10.84 5.39
N ALA A 77 -2.91 12.17 5.35
CA ALA A 77 -2.45 13.00 6.48
C ALA A 77 -3.41 12.95 7.69
N ARG A 78 -4.71 12.76 7.47
CA ARG A 78 -5.69 12.61 8.55
C ARG A 78 -5.68 11.23 9.19
N GLY A 79 -5.06 10.25 8.56
CA GLY A 79 -4.89 8.90 9.10
C GLY A 79 -3.87 8.88 10.24
N ARG A 80 -3.93 7.82 11.05
CA ARG A 80 -2.93 7.53 12.09
C ARG A 80 -1.88 6.52 11.62
N ALA A 81 -1.68 6.44 10.32
CA ALA A 81 -0.72 5.51 9.74
C ALA A 81 0.71 5.83 10.20
N ARG A 82 1.48 4.79 10.40
CA ARG A 82 2.88 4.88 10.84
C ARG A 82 3.87 4.66 9.72
N MET A 83 3.38 4.20 8.58
CA MET A 83 4.20 3.85 7.43
C MET A 83 3.50 4.26 6.14
N LEU A 84 4.28 4.83 5.22
CA LEU A 84 3.91 5.04 3.83
C LEU A 84 4.76 4.07 3.01
N ILE A 85 4.12 3.17 2.29
CA ILE A 85 4.78 2.11 1.52
C ILE A 85 4.01 1.84 0.23
N GLY A 86 4.72 1.51 -0.84
CA GLY A 86 4.10 1.20 -2.14
C GLY A 86 5.08 1.40 -3.29
N GLU A 87 4.56 1.46 -4.49
CA GLU A 87 5.34 1.76 -5.70
C GLU A 87 6.07 3.09 -5.56
N GLU A 88 7.34 3.12 -5.93
CA GLU A 88 8.22 4.28 -5.70
C GLU A 88 7.64 5.59 -6.24
N ALA A 89 7.14 5.58 -7.47
CA ALA A 89 6.55 6.79 -8.08
C ALA A 89 5.27 7.24 -7.36
N ALA A 90 4.40 6.32 -6.96
CA ALA A 90 3.17 6.62 -6.24
C ALA A 90 3.45 7.19 -4.84
N VAL A 91 4.42 6.59 -4.14
CA VAL A 91 4.88 7.07 -2.83
C VAL A 91 5.51 8.45 -2.94
N ALA A 92 6.38 8.68 -3.93
CA ALA A 92 7.02 9.98 -4.14
C ALA A 92 6.02 11.10 -4.44
N ASP A 93 5.01 10.82 -5.27
CA ASP A 93 3.95 11.77 -5.61
C ASP A 93 3.09 12.14 -4.38
N LEU A 94 2.66 11.13 -3.63
CA LEU A 94 1.89 11.34 -2.41
C LEU A 94 2.72 12.07 -1.34
N TRP A 95 3.95 11.62 -1.10
CA TRP A 95 4.84 12.23 -0.11
C TRP A 95 5.13 13.70 -0.42
N GLY A 96 5.39 14.02 -1.69
CA GLY A 96 5.60 15.39 -2.14
C GLY A 96 4.47 16.33 -1.75
N ALA A 97 3.22 15.84 -1.78
CA ALA A 97 2.03 16.62 -1.44
C ALA A 97 1.76 16.69 0.08
N MET A 98 2.03 15.61 0.83
CA MET A 98 1.63 15.54 2.25
C MET A 98 2.72 15.91 3.26
N ARG A 99 4.01 15.87 2.88
CA ARG A 99 5.16 16.01 3.81
C ARG A 99 5.16 17.27 4.69
N ARG A 100 4.48 18.33 4.27
CA ARG A 100 4.38 19.59 5.04
C ARG A 100 3.34 19.51 6.15
N HIS A 101 2.48 18.51 6.12
CA HIS A 101 1.35 18.33 7.04
C HIS A 101 1.53 17.17 7.98
N VAL A 102 2.65 16.45 7.89
CA VAL A 102 2.95 15.29 8.71
C VAL A 102 4.35 15.39 9.32
N PRO A 103 4.62 14.69 10.42
CA PRO A 103 5.95 14.63 11.02
C PRO A 103 7.01 14.11 10.04
N ARG A 104 8.27 14.47 10.28
CA ARG A 104 9.39 13.91 9.51
C ARG A 104 9.48 12.41 9.74
N PRO A 105 9.79 11.62 8.68
CA PRO A 105 9.97 10.19 8.82
C PRO A 105 11.19 9.90 9.70
N ARG A 106 11.09 8.86 10.52
CA ARG A 106 12.23 8.36 11.30
C ARG A 106 13.20 7.57 10.44
N THR A 107 12.67 6.92 9.41
CA THR A 107 13.43 6.07 8.49
C THR A 107 12.85 6.25 7.10
N ASP A 108 13.74 6.41 6.12
CA ASP A 108 13.43 6.40 4.70
C ASP A 108 14.22 5.24 4.06
N ARG A 109 13.49 4.34 3.38
CA ARG A 109 14.05 3.16 2.71
C ARG A 109 13.52 3.08 1.29
N GLY A 110 14.10 3.88 0.40
CA GLY A 110 13.81 3.80 -1.01
C GLY A 110 14.42 2.58 -1.68
N GLY A 111 13.90 2.21 -2.86
CA GLY A 111 14.50 1.21 -3.74
C GLY A 111 14.50 -0.23 -3.20
N GLN A 112 13.53 -0.59 -2.35
CA GLN A 112 13.41 -1.97 -1.88
C GLN A 112 12.84 -2.86 -2.98
N PRO A 113 13.56 -3.93 -3.40
CA PRO A 113 13.08 -4.83 -4.43
C PRO A 113 11.91 -5.71 -3.92
N VAL A 114 10.97 -6.00 -4.81
CA VAL A 114 9.95 -7.02 -4.61
C VAL A 114 10.44 -8.32 -5.24
N TYR A 115 10.42 -9.40 -4.47
CA TYR A 115 10.80 -10.73 -4.94
C TYR A 115 9.55 -11.56 -5.20
N VAL A 116 9.57 -12.30 -6.30
CA VAL A 116 8.51 -13.22 -6.68
C VAL A 116 9.09 -14.63 -6.74
N ILE A 117 8.38 -15.59 -6.16
CA ILE A 117 8.70 -17.01 -6.29
C ILE A 117 7.74 -17.57 -7.37
N GLU A 118 8.28 -17.88 -8.54
CA GLU A 118 7.48 -18.40 -9.66
C GLU A 118 7.29 -19.91 -9.54
N GLU A 119 8.30 -20.62 -8.98
CA GLU A 119 8.23 -22.05 -8.73
C GLU A 119 8.33 -22.33 -7.23
N PRO A 120 7.47 -23.21 -6.68
CA PRO A 120 7.60 -23.57 -5.29
C PRO A 120 8.96 -24.28 -5.07
N PRO A 121 9.62 -24.04 -3.93
CA PRO A 121 10.86 -24.75 -3.61
C PRO A 121 10.57 -26.27 -3.57
N PRO A 122 11.55 -27.10 -3.93
CA PRO A 122 11.39 -28.56 -3.85
C PRO A 122 10.98 -28.95 -2.43
N ALA A 123 10.05 -29.88 -2.33
CA ALA A 123 9.62 -30.42 -1.04
C ALA A 123 10.85 -31.01 -0.32
N GLY A 124 11.23 -30.42 0.78
CA GLY A 124 12.35 -30.83 1.61
C GLY A 124 11.92 -30.94 3.07
N ASN A 125 12.56 -31.82 3.82
CA ASN A 125 12.42 -31.80 5.26
C ASN A 125 13.29 -30.65 5.80
N SER A 126 12.66 -29.54 6.14
CA SER A 126 13.36 -28.38 6.69
C SER A 126 13.83 -28.56 8.13
N GLY A 127 13.38 -29.63 8.82
CA GLY A 127 13.56 -29.78 10.27
C GLY A 127 12.78 -28.76 11.10
N LEU A 128 12.00 -27.88 10.45
CA LEU A 128 11.19 -26.90 11.15
C LEU A 128 9.90 -27.55 11.69
N ARG A 129 9.55 -27.17 12.89
CA ARG A 129 8.28 -27.51 13.53
C ARG A 129 7.53 -26.25 13.93
N ARG A 130 6.26 -26.39 14.17
CA ARG A 130 5.46 -25.30 14.73
C ARG A 130 5.98 -24.93 16.12
N ALA A 131 6.13 -23.64 16.39
CA ALA A 131 6.50 -23.14 17.72
C ALA A 131 5.37 -23.44 18.73
N THR A 132 5.76 -23.71 19.96
CA THR A 132 4.88 -23.92 21.11
C THR A 132 5.14 -22.85 22.18
N PRO A 133 4.28 -22.71 23.20
CA PRO A 133 4.55 -21.78 24.30
C PRO A 133 5.89 -22.02 25.00
N ASP A 134 6.40 -23.25 25.01
CA ASP A 134 7.68 -23.60 25.64
C ASP A 134 8.89 -23.05 24.87
N ASP A 135 8.68 -22.58 23.64
CA ASP A 135 9.73 -21.95 22.82
C ASP A 135 9.87 -20.44 23.05
N LEU A 136 9.05 -19.85 23.91
CA LEU A 136 9.01 -18.39 24.10
C LEU A 136 10.36 -17.81 24.49
N ASP A 137 11.11 -18.48 25.37
CA ASP A 137 12.42 -18.01 25.84
C ASP A 137 13.47 -18.01 24.73
N LEU A 138 13.27 -18.85 23.69
CA LEU A 138 14.12 -18.88 22.50
C LEU A 138 13.74 -17.84 21.47
N LEU A 139 12.46 -17.47 21.40
CA LEU A 139 11.91 -16.58 20.38
C LEU A 139 11.92 -15.11 20.81
N VAL A 140 11.87 -14.85 22.10
CA VAL A 140 11.85 -13.50 22.68
C VAL A 140 13.03 -13.37 23.64
N PRO A 141 14.21 -13.02 23.15
CA PRO A 141 15.34 -12.73 24.04
C PRO A 141 15.00 -11.55 24.95
N ALA A 142 15.43 -11.64 26.21
CA ALA A 142 15.22 -10.65 27.25
C ALA A 142 15.92 -9.31 26.95
#